data_7e8da3d6c538ffda14629e89b04dd920
#
_entry.id   7e8da3d6c538ffda14629e89b04dd920
#
_cell.length_a   1.000
_cell.length_b   1.000
_cell.length_c   1.000
_cell.angle_alpha   90.00
_cell.angle_beta   90.00
_cell.angle_gamma   90.00
#
_symmetry.space_group_name_H-M   'P 1'
#
loop_
_entity.id
_entity.type
_entity.pdbx_description
1 polymer ?
#
loop_
_entity_poly.entity_id
_entity_poly.type
_entity_poly.pdbx_seq_one_letter_code
_entity_poly.pdbx_strand_id
1 'polypeptide(L)'
;MAELRSARMKPVPIQANFFRGELGLLNRGGHEDRPFLLAENPDLLDQIAALRAAGCSNPVLVMRDFRNSRDTAAALDAGADDDIVIPVKSVELKSRINSITRRSHGHAAESVQVGEVTAYFDGRDPEISGQVVKLSRREHAIFQQLVLNAGRVVSKGAIYDAVYGMSEEQPFDKVIDVYICKIRKKIDQSAESGHNYIETVHGRGYKFAPAPEVTAAPMARAGGM
;
A
#
# COMPACT_ATOMS: atom_id res chain seq x y z
N MET A 1 -4.70 5.98 -20.52
CA MET A 1 -5.10 4.56 -20.38
C MET A 1 -4.01 3.59 -20.87
N ALA A 2 -3.36 3.84 -22.01
CA ALA A 2 -2.26 2.98 -22.50
C ALA A 2 -1.06 2.97 -21.53
N GLU A 3 -0.65 4.13 -21.02
CA GLU A 3 0.46 4.27 -20.06
C GLU A 3 0.19 3.51 -18.75
N LEU A 4 -1.04 3.52 -18.24
CA LEU A 4 -1.41 2.78 -17.03
C LEU A 4 -1.30 1.27 -17.25
N ARG A 5 -1.71 0.78 -18.42
CA ARG A 5 -1.56 -0.62 -18.78
C ARG A 5 -0.09 -1.01 -18.99
N SER A 6 0.73 -0.11 -19.55
CA SER A 6 2.18 -0.34 -19.68
C SER A 6 2.88 -0.39 -18.32
N ALA A 7 2.39 0.39 -17.34
CA ALA A 7 2.78 0.28 -15.92
C ALA A 7 2.28 -1.00 -15.25
N ARG A 8 1.55 -1.84 -15.98
CA ARG A 8 0.85 -3.04 -15.47
C ARG A 8 -0.17 -2.73 -14.38
N MET A 9 -0.70 -1.52 -14.39
CA MET A 9 -1.87 -1.14 -13.62
C MET A 9 -3.12 -1.56 -14.36
N LYS A 10 -4.15 -1.94 -13.60
CA LYS A 10 -5.47 -2.25 -14.15
C LYS A 10 -6.43 -1.12 -13.73
N PRO A 11 -6.55 -0.06 -14.54
CA PRO A 11 -7.44 1.03 -14.21
C PRO A 11 -8.89 0.60 -14.28
N VAL A 12 -9.65 0.97 -13.27
CA VAL A 12 -11.11 0.81 -13.24
C VAL A 12 -11.70 2.18 -13.52
N PRO A 13 -12.43 2.35 -14.63
CA PRO A 13 -13.10 3.62 -14.90
C PRO A 13 -14.21 3.86 -13.89
N ILE A 14 -14.26 5.05 -13.33
CA ILE A 14 -15.33 5.51 -12.45
C ILE A 14 -16.17 6.56 -13.17
N GLN A 15 -17.45 6.56 -12.92
CA GLN A 15 -18.39 7.55 -13.45
C GLN A 15 -18.53 8.75 -12.50
N ALA A 16 -18.98 9.89 -13.01
CA ALA A 16 -19.14 11.11 -12.20
C ALA A 16 -20.08 10.93 -11.00
N ASN A 17 -21.08 10.07 -11.11
CA ASN A 17 -22.01 9.76 -10.02
C ASN A 17 -21.34 9.00 -8.86
N PHE A 18 -20.17 8.41 -9.06
CA PHE A 18 -19.40 7.74 -8.00
C PHE A 18 -19.15 8.68 -6.82
N PHE A 19 -18.81 9.95 -7.08
CA PHE A 19 -18.51 10.94 -6.04
C PHE A 19 -19.75 11.41 -5.25
N ARG A 20 -20.95 11.01 -5.67
CA ARG A 20 -22.24 11.27 -4.97
C ARG A 20 -22.70 10.06 -4.15
N GLY A 21 -21.97 8.96 -4.21
CA GLY A 21 -22.29 7.72 -3.48
C GLY A 21 -21.71 7.69 -2.06
N GLU A 22 -21.77 6.51 -1.45
CA GLU A 22 -21.23 6.27 -0.11
C GLU A 22 -19.70 6.08 -0.12
N LEU A 23 -18.97 7.16 -0.28
CA LEU A 23 -17.51 7.14 -0.36
C LEU A 23 -16.83 6.57 0.91
N GLY A 24 -17.51 6.63 2.05
CA GLY A 24 -17.00 6.03 3.31
C GLY A 24 -16.77 4.52 3.24
N LEU A 25 -17.32 3.82 2.24
CA LEU A 25 -17.04 2.41 2.00
C LEU A 25 -15.61 2.17 1.52
N LEU A 26 -14.95 3.17 0.95
CA LEU A 26 -13.55 3.10 0.52
C LEU A 26 -12.58 2.90 1.68
N ASN A 27 -12.98 3.31 2.89
CA ASN A 27 -12.17 3.17 4.11
C ASN A 27 -12.29 1.77 4.73
N ARG A 28 -12.92 0.83 4.03
CA ARG A 28 -13.16 -0.52 4.51
C ARG A 28 -12.57 -1.55 3.54
N GLY A 29 -12.06 -2.64 4.10
CA GLY A 29 -11.70 -3.81 3.31
C GLY A 29 -10.33 -3.75 2.61
N GLY A 30 -9.45 -2.78 2.96
CA GLY A 30 -8.09 -2.71 2.41
C GLY A 30 -8.03 -2.09 1.01
N HIS A 31 -8.95 -1.18 0.73
CA HIS A 31 -8.98 -0.43 -0.54
C HIS A 31 -8.32 0.95 -0.43
N GLU A 32 -7.79 1.31 0.75
CA GLU A 32 -7.21 2.62 1.06
C GLU A 32 -5.98 2.97 0.21
N ASP A 33 -5.29 1.95 -0.30
CA ASP A 33 -4.07 2.13 -1.12
C ASP A 33 -4.36 2.32 -2.62
N ARG A 34 -5.62 2.26 -3.04
CA ARG A 34 -5.98 2.42 -4.45
C ARG A 34 -5.96 3.88 -4.84
N PRO A 35 -5.07 4.29 -5.77
CA PRO A 35 -5.01 5.68 -6.16
C PRO A 35 -6.19 6.07 -7.04
N PHE A 36 -6.71 7.27 -6.82
CA PHE A 36 -7.56 7.97 -7.76
C PHE A 36 -6.70 8.76 -8.74
N LEU A 37 -6.93 8.56 -10.03
CA LEU A 37 -6.35 9.36 -11.10
C LEU A 37 -7.47 10.19 -11.70
N LEU A 38 -7.51 11.46 -11.37
CA LEU A 38 -8.57 12.37 -11.77
C LEU A 38 -8.08 13.25 -12.93
N ALA A 39 -8.79 13.22 -14.04
CA ALA A 39 -8.55 14.15 -15.12
C ALA A 39 -9.19 15.52 -14.81
N GLU A 40 -8.66 16.58 -15.42
CA GLU A 40 -9.24 17.91 -15.32
C GLU A 40 -10.69 17.92 -15.82
N ASN A 41 -11.58 18.46 -14.99
CA ASN A 41 -13.00 18.62 -15.29
C ASN A 41 -13.60 19.70 -14.38
N PRO A 42 -14.80 20.28 -14.70
CA PRO A 42 -15.40 21.34 -13.90
C PRO A 42 -15.63 21.02 -12.44
N ASP A 43 -15.90 19.76 -12.11
CA ASP A 43 -16.24 19.30 -10.74
C ASP A 43 -15.00 18.77 -9.98
N LEU A 44 -13.79 18.92 -10.52
CA LEU A 44 -12.57 18.30 -9.97
C LEU A 44 -12.33 18.61 -8.49
N LEU A 45 -12.43 19.89 -8.11
CA LEU A 45 -12.18 20.30 -6.72
C LEU A 45 -13.23 19.74 -5.78
N ASP A 46 -14.50 19.71 -6.19
CA ASP A 46 -15.59 19.14 -5.40
C ASP A 46 -15.43 17.62 -5.26
N GLN A 47 -14.96 16.94 -6.30
CA GLN A 47 -14.66 15.49 -6.26
C GLN A 47 -13.56 15.18 -5.24
N ILE A 48 -12.48 15.96 -5.23
CA ILE A 48 -11.38 15.82 -4.28
C ILE A 48 -11.88 16.10 -2.86
N ALA A 49 -12.59 17.20 -2.67
CA ALA A 49 -13.14 17.58 -1.37
C ALA A 49 -14.11 16.52 -0.82
N ALA A 50 -14.96 15.92 -1.68
CA ALA A 50 -15.88 14.85 -1.31
C ALA A 50 -15.14 13.60 -0.82
N LEU A 51 -14.06 13.19 -1.48
CA LEU A 51 -13.22 12.07 -1.01
C LEU A 51 -12.64 12.36 0.36
N ARG A 52 -12.08 13.55 0.58
CA ARG A 52 -11.47 13.93 1.86
C ARG A 52 -12.50 14.10 2.98
N ALA A 53 -13.66 14.69 2.68
CA ALA A 53 -14.78 14.79 3.63
C ALA A 53 -15.33 13.42 4.07
N ALA A 54 -15.28 12.42 3.19
CA ALA A 54 -15.64 11.03 3.51
C ALA A 54 -14.55 10.29 4.29
N GLY A 55 -13.43 10.95 4.64
CA GLY A 55 -12.29 10.36 5.36
C GLY A 55 -11.43 9.42 4.50
N CYS A 56 -11.54 9.49 3.16
CA CYS A 56 -10.74 8.64 2.28
C CYS A 56 -9.25 9.06 2.31
N SER A 57 -8.38 8.14 2.69
CA SER A 57 -6.92 8.29 2.69
C SER A 57 -6.26 7.85 1.37
N ASN A 58 -7.06 7.39 0.41
CA ASN A 58 -6.58 6.96 -0.89
C ASN A 58 -5.72 8.05 -1.55
N PRO A 59 -4.61 7.67 -2.22
CA PRO A 59 -3.85 8.61 -3.04
C PRO A 59 -4.72 9.25 -4.13
N VAL A 60 -4.71 10.58 -4.21
CA VAL A 60 -5.44 11.35 -5.23
C VAL A 60 -4.43 12.12 -6.08
N LEU A 61 -4.29 11.74 -7.35
CA LEU A 61 -3.41 12.35 -8.31
C LEU A 61 -4.24 13.03 -9.40
N VAL A 62 -4.01 14.32 -9.62
CA VAL A 62 -4.62 15.06 -10.71
C VAL A 62 -3.76 14.93 -11.97
N MET A 63 -4.36 14.67 -13.11
CA MET A 63 -3.69 14.51 -14.40
C MET A 63 -4.12 15.62 -15.34
N ARG A 64 -3.16 16.41 -15.84
CA ARG A 64 -3.39 17.58 -16.71
C ARG A 64 -2.59 17.50 -17.99
N ASP A 65 -3.06 18.15 -19.04
CA ASP A 65 -2.33 18.26 -20.30
C ASP A 65 -1.18 19.29 -20.22
N PHE A 66 -1.31 20.30 -19.35
CA PHE A 66 -0.28 21.32 -19.11
C PHE A 66 -0.30 21.81 -17.66
N ARG A 67 0.82 22.35 -17.22
CA ARG A 67 0.95 22.88 -15.85
C ARG A 67 0.35 24.28 -15.77
N ASN A 68 -0.54 24.47 -14.80
CA ASN A 68 -1.03 25.76 -14.36
C ASN A 68 -0.85 25.85 -12.85
N SER A 69 0.02 26.74 -12.39
CA SER A 69 0.38 26.83 -10.97
C SER A 69 -0.80 27.18 -10.06
N ARG A 70 -1.77 27.97 -10.55
CA ARG A 70 -2.97 28.35 -9.79
C ARG A 70 -3.90 27.14 -9.61
N ASP A 71 -4.13 26.40 -10.68
CA ASP A 71 -5.02 25.24 -10.65
C ASP A 71 -4.36 24.05 -9.91
N THR A 72 -3.02 23.92 -10.04
CA THR A 72 -2.24 22.96 -9.22
C THR A 72 -2.39 23.29 -7.75
N ALA A 73 -2.19 24.54 -7.34
CA ALA A 73 -2.34 24.95 -5.94
C ALA A 73 -3.77 24.67 -5.43
N ALA A 74 -4.79 25.05 -6.20
CA ALA A 74 -6.18 24.79 -5.83
C ALA A 74 -6.50 23.29 -5.64
N ALA A 75 -5.96 22.42 -6.50
CA ALA A 75 -6.15 20.99 -6.38
C ALA A 75 -5.44 20.42 -5.12
N LEU A 76 -4.22 20.86 -4.83
CA LEU A 76 -3.48 20.45 -3.64
C LEU A 76 -4.18 20.96 -2.36
N ASP A 77 -4.65 22.21 -2.34
CA ASP A 77 -5.39 22.78 -1.22
C ASP A 77 -6.74 22.06 -0.99
N ALA A 78 -7.38 21.57 -2.07
CA ALA A 78 -8.58 20.74 -1.97
C ALA A 78 -8.30 19.33 -1.43
N GLY A 79 -7.02 18.93 -1.35
CA GLY A 79 -6.60 17.66 -0.77
C GLY A 79 -6.06 16.64 -1.79
N ALA A 80 -5.72 17.03 -3.00
CA ALA A 80 -4.94 16.16 -3.89
C ALA A 80 -3.53 15.93 -3.31
N ASP A 81 -2.97 14.75 -3.56
CA ASP A 81 -1.61 14.41 -3.09
C ASP A 81 -0.53 14.78 -4.10
N ASP A 82 -0.87 14.85 -5.38
CA ASP A 82 0.03 15.26 -6.46
C ASP A 82 -0.76 15.77 -7.69
N ASP A 83 -0.08 16.58 -8.51
CA ASP A 83 -0.58 17.10 -9.78
C ASP A 83 0.45 16.80 -10.87
N ILE A 84 0.06 16.06 -11.89
CA ILE A 84 0.96 15.46 -12.87
C ILE A 84 0.56 15.93 -14.28
N VAL A 85 1.57 16.39 -15.01
CA VAL A 85 1.39 16.70 -16.44
C VAL A 85 1.57 15.41 -17.26
N ILE A 86 0.61 15.14 -18.15
CA ILE A 86 0.69 14.03 -19.09
C ILE A 86 1.20 14.50 -20.46
N PRO A 87 1.90 13.65 -21.20
CA PRO A 87 2.20 12.24 -20.94
C PRO A 87 3.28 12.03 -19.86
N VAL A 88 3.02 11.13 -18.91
CA VAL A 88 3.95 10.73 -17.88
C VAL A 88 4.43 9.29 -18.12
N LYS A 89 5.71 9.02 -17.91
CA LYS A 89 6.24 7.65 -18.04
C LYS A 89 5.68 6.77 -16.93
N SER A 90 5.34 5.52 -17.27
CA SER A 90 4.76 4.55 -16.35
C SER A 90 5.61 4.31 -15.08
N VAL A 91 6.93 4.35 -15.20
CA VAL A 91 7.86 4.22 -14.06
C VAL A 91 7.71 5.39 -13.10
N GLU A 92 7.64 6.63 -13.62
CA GLU A 92 7.46 7.84 -12.83
C GLU A 92 6.12 7.82 -12.10
N LEU A 93 5.03 7.56 -12.83
CA LEU A 93 3.69 7.49 -12.25
C LEU A 93 3.63 6.49 -11.09
N LYS A 94 4.20 5.29 -11.29
CA LYS A 94 4.27 4.27 -10.25
C LYS A 94 5.08 4.74 -9.03
N SER A 95 6.21 5.39 -9.23
CA SER A 95 7.05 5.92 -8.14
C SER A 95 6.33 6.99 -7.33
N ARG A 96 5.57 7.88 -7.98
CA ARG A 96 4.76 8.91 -7.32
C ARG A 96 3.65 8.27 -6.47
N ILE A 97 2.89 7.34 -7.04
CA ILE A 97 1.84 6.60 -6.31
C ILE A 97 2.44 5.91 -5.09
N ASN A 98 3.51 5.15 -5.26
CA ASN A 98 4.15 4.45 -4.14
C ASN A 98 4.64 5.43 -3.05
N SER A 99 5.18 6.59 -3.44
CA SER A 99 5.63 7.61 -2.49
C SER A 99 4.48 8.18 -1.66
N ILE A 100 3.33 8.44 -2.31
CA ILE A 100 2.14 8.97 -1.63
C ILE A 100 1.55 7.89 -0.70
N THR A 101 1.33 6.68 -1.21
CA THR A 101 0.82 5.56 -0.41
C THR A 101 1.69 5.31 0.82
N ARG A 102 3.01 5.30 0.66
CA ARG A 102 3.93 5.14 1.77
C ARG A 102 3.76 6.24 2.84
N ARG A 103 3.63 7.49 2.41
CA ARG A 103 3.42 8.62 3.33
C ARG A 103 2.07 8.55 4.04
N SER A 104 1.01 8.13 3.36
CA SER A 104 -0.32 7.98 3.97
C SER A 104 -0.35 6.90 5.06
N HIS A 105 0.55 5.92 4.99
CA HIS A 105 0.77 4.92 6.04
C HIS A 105 1.77 5.36 7.13
N GLY A 106 2.22 6.62 7.12
CA GLY A 106 3.16 7.14 8.10
C GLY A 106 4.64 6.78 7.84
N HIS A 107 4.94 6.23 6.66
CA HIS A 107 6.29 5.82 6.30
C HIS A 107 6.94 6.83 5.35
N ALA A 108 7.64 7.82 5.89
CA ALA A 108 8.36 8.82 5.10
C ALA A 108 9.62 8.25 4.40
N ALA A 109 10.22 7.21 4.96
CA ALA A 109 11.44 6.59 4.45
C ALA A 109 11.18 5.65 3.25
N GLU A 110 12.22 5.39 2.45
CA GLU A 110 12.18 4.43 1.33
C GLU A 110 12.11 2.97 1.80
N SER A 111 12.30 2.73 3.07
CA SER A 111 12.21 1.42 3.71
C SER A 111 11.43 1.50 5.01
N VAL A 112 10.84 0.38 5.40
CA VAL A 112 10.19 0.19 6.70
C VAL A 112 10.83 -1.00 7.37
N GLN A 113 11.22 -0.80 8.62
CA GLN A 113 11.72 -1.86 9.47
C GLN A 113 10.64 -2.29 10.47
N VAL A 114 10.37 -3.58 10.51
CA VAL A 114 9.43 -4.22 11.46
C VAL A 114 10.13 -5.42 12.08
N GLY A 115 10.69 -5.22 13.26
CA GLY A 115 11.56 -6.21 13.90
C GLY A 115 12.80 -6.49 13.07
N GLU A 116 13.03 -7.76 12.72
CA GLU A 116 14.17 -8.20 11.89
C GLU A 116 13.94 -7.97 10.39
N VAL A 117 12.74 -7.57 10.00
CA VAL A 117 12.34 -7.42 8.59
C VAL A 117 12.49 -5.98 8.16
N THR A 118 13.31 -5.73 7.14
CA THR A 118 13.41 -4.46 6.43
C THR A 118 12.80 -4.60 5.05
N ALA A 119 11.71 -3.90 4.81
CA ALA A 119 11.01 -3.87 3.53
C ALA A 119 11.36 -2.61 2.75
N TYR A 120 11.65 -2.74 1.46
CA TYR A 120 11.97 -1.65 0.55
C TYR A 120 10.83 -1.41 -0.43
N PHE A 121 10.51 -0.14 -0.72
CA PHE A 121 9.42 0.21 -1.63
C PHE A 121 9.89 0.69 -3.01
N ASP A 122 11.19 0.60 -3.27
CA ASP A 122 11.82 0.91 -4.55
C ASP A 122 11.92 -0.30 -5.50
N GLY A 123 11.45 -1.47 -5.07
CA GLY A 123 11.43 -2.71 -5.83
C GLY A 123 12.56 -3.67 -5.50
N ARG A 124 13.42 -3.32 -4.54
CA ARG A 124 14.40 -4.26 -3.97
C ARG A 124 13.70 -5.36 -3.18
N ASP A 125 14.35 -6.52 -3.13
CA ASP A 125 13.93 -7.60 -2.25
C ASP A 125 14.12 -7.21 -0.77
N PRO A 126 13.27 -7.70 0.15
CA PRO A 126 13.40 -7.41 1.57
C PRO A 126 14.64 -8.04 2.18
N GLU A 127 15.10 -7.46 3.27
CA GLU A 127 16.13 -8.03 4.14
C GLU A 127 15.52 -8.52 5.43
N ILE A 128 15.96 -9.69 5.91
CA ILE A 128 15.52 -10.31 7.16
C ILE A 128 16.77 -10.71 7.91
N SER A 129 16.96 -10.17 9.11
CA SER A 129 18.20 -10.33 9.89
C SER A 129 19.46 -10.01 9.06
N GLY A 130 19.38 -8.97 8.18
CA GLY A 130 20.47 -8.57 7.28
C GLY A 130 20.66 -9.45 6.05
N GLN A 131 19.86 -10.49 5.84
CA GLN A 131 19.93 -11.37 4.66
C GLN A 131 18.86 -10.98 3.63
N VAL A 132 19.26 -10.80 2.37
CA VAL A 132 18.34 -10.52 1.27
C VAL A 132 17.50 -11.75 0.94
N VAL A 133 16.17 -11.63 1.03
CA VAL A 133 15.22 -12.72 0.77
C VAL A 133 14.54 -12.50 -0.57
N LYS A 134 14.90 -13.31 -1.57
CA LYS A 134 14.33 -13.21 -2.91
C LYS A 134 12.85 -13.60 -2.93
N LEU A 135 12.02 -12.66 -3.36
CA LEU A 135 10.59 -12.85 -3.57
C LEU A 135 10.26 -12.85 -5.06
N SER A 136 9.37 -13.76 -5.47
CA SER A 136 8.77 -13.63 -6.79
C SER A 136 7.93 -12.35 -6.84
N ARG A 137 7.64 -11.87 -8.04
CA ARG A 137 6.89 -10.62 -8.23
C ARG A 137 5.54 -10.58 -7.47
N ARG A 138 4.81 -11.70 -7.45
CA ARG A 138 3.53 -11.79 -6.73
C ARG A 138 3.73 -11.84 -5.22
N GLU A 139 4.71 -12.60 -4.75
CA GLU A 139 5.10 -12.63 -3.33
C GLU A 139 5.51 -11.23 -2.86
N HIS A 140 6.28 -10.49 -3.67
CA HIS A 140 6.72 -9.14 -3.34
C HIS A 140 5.53 -8.17 -3.23
N ALA A 141 4.55 -8.23 -4.14
CA ALA A 141 3.35 -7.39 -4.06
C ALA A 141 2.52 -7.69 -2.80
N ILE A 142 2.35 -8.97 -2.45
CA ILE A 142 1.67 -9.38 -1.22
C ILE A 142 2.42 -8.91 0.02
N PHE A 143 3.73 -9.15 0.04
CA PHE A 143 4.60 -8.76 1.15
C PHE A 143 4.57 -7.25 1.40
N GLN A 144 4.71 -6.45 0.35
CA GLN A 144 4.61 -4.99 0.44
C GLN A 144 3.27 -4.53 1.00
N GLN A 145 2.16 -5.11 0.50
CA GLN A 145 0.83 -4.79 0.99
C GLN A 145 0.66 -5.10 2.49
N LEU A 146 1.21 -6.21 2.95
CA LEU A 146 1.15 -6.59 4.36
C LEU A 146 2.02 -5.68 5.24
N VAL A 147 3.25 -5.35 4.80
CA VAL A 147 4.17 -4.51 5.58
C VAL A 147 3.70 -3.06 5.64
N LEU A 148 3.17 -2.49 4.55
CA LEU A 148 2.56 -1.16 4.56
C LEU A 148 1.42 -1.05 5.59
N ASN A 149 0.70 -2.15 5.79
CA ASN A 149 -0.39 -2.26 6.74
C ASN A 149 0.02 -2.99 8.04
N ALA A 150 1.29 -2.92 8.43
CA ALA A 150 1.77 -3.62 9.61
C ALA A 150 0.91 -3.28 10.85
N GLY A 151 0.56 -4.32 11.61
CA GLY A 151 -0.36 -4.20 12.75
C GLY A 151 -1.84 -4.21 12.40
N ARG A 152 -2.22 -4.07 11.12
CA ARG A 152 -3.61 -4.10 10.65
C ARG A 152 -3.92 -5.40 9.90
N VAL A 153 -5.20 -5.78 9.88
CA VAL A 153 -5.65 -6.95 9.10
C VAL A 153 -5.93 -6.54 7.67
N VAL A 154 -5.26 -7.19 6.73
CA VAL A 154 -5.50 -7.03 5.29
C VAL A 154 -6.36 -8.20 4.81
N SER A 155 -7.50 -7.91 4.19
CA SER A 155 -8.41 -8.94 3.70
C SER A 155 -7.81 -9.71 2.52
N LYS A 156 -8.22 -10.98 2.32
CA LYS A 156 -7.80 -11.77 1.14
C LYS A 156 -8.15 -11.08 -0.17
N GLY A 157 -9.33 -10.43 -0.22
CA GLY A 157 -9.76 -9.67 -1.38
C GLY A 157 -8.82 -8.49 -1.69
N ALA A 158 -8.41 -7.71 -0.68
CA ALA A 158 -7.47 -6.61 -0.86
C ALA A 158 -6.09 -7.09 -1.32
N ILE A 159 -5.59 -8.20 -0.77
CA ILE A 159 -4.35 -8.83 -1.23
C ILE A 159 -4.49 -9.32 -2.69
N TYR A 160 -5.61 -9.95 -3.00
CA TYR A 160 -5.90 -10.42 -4.34
C TYR A 160 -5.88 -9.29 -5.36
N ASP A 161 -6.57 -8.19 -5.03
CA ASP A 161 -6.65 -7.01 -5.88
C ASP A 161 -5.28 -6.34 -6.09
N ALA A 162 -4.43 -6.30 -5.06
CA ALA A 162 -3.07 -5.78 -5.17
C ALA A 162 -2.21 -6.60 -6.16
N VAL A 163 -2.44 -7.90 -6.25
CA VAL A 163 -1.67 -8.82 -7.11
C VAL A 163 -2.24 -8.96 -8.52
N TYR A 164 -3.56 -9.09 -8.61
CA TYR A 164 -4.27 -9.42 -9.86
C TYR A 164 -5.07 -8.26 -10.44
N GLY A 165 -5.34 -7.22 -9.63
CA GLY A 165 -6.25 -6.13 -9.96
C GLY A 165 -7.70 -6.59 -9.90
N MET A 166 -8.63 -5.65 -10.10
CA MET A 166 -10.07 -5.95 -10.15
C MET A 166 -10.41 -6.67 -11.47
N SER A 167 -10.17 -7.97 -11.58
CA SER A 167 -10.68 -8.79 -12.66
C SER A 167 -11.96 -9.49 -12.19
N GLU A 168 -12.97 -9.56 -13.06
CA GLU A 168 -14.23 -10.23 -12.77
C GLU A 168 -14.09 -11.75 -12.56
N GLU A 169 -13.02 -12.35 -13.08
CA GLU A 169 -12.65 -13.73 -12.80
C GLU A 169 -11.80 -13.78 -11.54
N GLN A 170 -12.41 -14.08 -10.41
CA GLN A 170 -11.70 -14.41 -9.17
C GLN A 170 -11.24 -15.88 -9.22
N PRO A 171 -9.97 -16.17 -9.49
CA PRO A 171 -9.45 -17.50 -9.21
C PRO A 171 -9.41 -17.68 -7.70
N PHE A 172 -10.06 -18.73 -7.25
CA PHE A 172 -10.19 -19.25 -5.89
C PHE A 172 -9.33 -18.59 -4.79
N ASP A 173 -9.93 -18.23 -3.67
CA ASP A 173 -9.33 -17.75 -2.40
C ASP A 173 -8.06 -18.49 -1.97
N LYS A 174 -7.94 -19.75 -2.36
CA LYS A 174 -6.79 -20.62 -2.04
C LYS A 174 -5.46 -20.17 -2.63
N VAL A 175 -5.46 -19.37 -3.70
CA VAL A 175 -4.20 -18.92 -4.34
C VAL A 175 -3.41 -18.00 -3.42
N ILE A 176 -4.09 -17.12 -2.68
CA ILE A 176 -3.43 -16.22 -1.71
C ILE A 176 -2.80 -17.02 -0.58
N ASP A 177 -3.49 -18.03 -0.06
CA ASP A 177 -2.99 -18.88 1.02
C ASP A 177 -1.68 -19.57 0.64
N VAL A 178 -1.54 -20.00 -0.62
CA VAL A 178 -0.31 -20.59 -1.14
C VAL A 178 0.84 -19.57 -1.15
N TYR A 179 0.59 -18.34 -1.58
CA TYR A 179 1.64 -17.31 -1.54
C TYR A 179 2.02 -16.93 -0.10
N ILE A 180 1.06 -16.79 0.78
CA ILE A 180 1.32 -16.53 2.21
C ILE A 180 2.19 -17.64 2.81
N CYS A 181 1.87 -18.90 2.53
CA CYS A 181 2.68 -20.04 2.99
C CYS A 181 4.14 -19.95 2.47
N LYS A 182 4.32 -19.61 1.19
CA LYS A 182 5.67 -19.43 0.61
C LYS A 182 6.43 -18.28 1.23
N ILE A 183 5.76 -17.13 1.46
CA ILE A 183 6.38 -15.95 2.06
C ILE A 183 6.79 -16.26 3.51
N ARG A 184 5.89 -16.86 4.30
CA ARG A 184 6.20 -17.32 5.67
C ARG A 184 7.46 -18.19 5.69
N LYS A 185 7.48 -19.25 4.87
CA LYS A 185 8.63 -20.15 4.80
C LYS A 185 9.93 -19.41 4.51
N LYS A 186 9.91 -18.43 3.62
CA LYS A 186 11.10 -17.62 3.27
C LYS A 186 11.52 -16.72 4.43
N ILE A 187 10.57 -16.10 5.13
CA ILE A 187 10.85 -15.29 6.32
C ILE A 187 11.42 -16.18 7.43
N ASP A 188 10.77 -17.30 7.74
CA ASP A 188 11.18 -18.21 8.81
C ASP A 188 12.58 -18.82 8.59
N GLN A 189 12.99 -18.98 7.32
CA GLN A 189 14.34 -19.47 6.97
C GLN A 189 15.44 -18.46 7.23
N SER A 190 15.12 -17.16 7.31
CA SER A 190 16.08 -16.08 7.48
C SER A 190 15.93 -15.32 8.80
N ALA A 191 14.80 -15.44 9.46
CA ALA A 191 14.56 -14.82 10.77
C ALA A 191 15.25 -15.60 11.89
N GLU A 192 15.91 -14.88 12.78
CA GLU A 192 16.62 -15.48 13.94
C GLU A 192 15.70 -15.60 15.16
N SER A 193 14.70 -14.72 15.27
CA SER A 193 13.78 -14.67 16.43
C SER A 193 12.79 -15.85 16.50
N GLY A 194 12.56 -16.54 15.38
CA GLY A 194 11.48 -17.52 15.26
C GLY A 194 10.07 -16.90 15.34
N HIS A 195 9.97 -15.57 15.26
CA HIS A 195 8.69 -14.86 15.30
C HIS A 195 7.87 -15.08 14.03
N ASN A 196 6.57 -15.37 14.19
CA ASN A 196 5.65 -15.48 13.06
C ASN A 196 5.18 -14.08 12.60
N TYR A 197 5.89 -13.50 11.65
CA TYR A 197 5.59 -12.14 11.13
C TYR A 197 4.27 -12.05 10.38
N ILE A 198 3.72 -13.14 9.86
CA ILE A 198 2.45 -13.11 9.13
C ILE A 198 1.42 -13.97 9.87
N GLU A 199 0.52 -13.34 10.59
CA GLU A 199 -0.56 -14.01 11.32
C GLU A 199 -1.77 -14.23 10.40
N THR A 200 -2.48 -15.34 10.60
CA THR A 200 -3.80 -15.59 10.01
C THR A 200 -4.88 -15.11 10.95
N VAL A 201 -5.71 -14.18 10.50
CA VAL A 201 -6.90 -13.75 11.21
C VAL A 201 -8.11 -14.43 10.58
N HIS A 202 -8.57 -15.52 11.24
CA HIS A 202 -9.63 -16.38 10.68
C HIS A 202 -10.87 -15.59 10.25
N GLY A 203 -11.36 -15.87 9.05
CA GLY A 203 -12.52 -15.19 8.44
C GLY A 203 -12.27 -13.75 8.00
N ARG A 204 -11.09 -13.15 8.26
CA ARG A 204 -10.79 -11.73 7.96
C ARG A 204 -9.62 -11.54 7.00
N GLY A 205 -8.57 -12.35 7.07
CA GLY A 205 -7.40 -12.22 6.22
C GLY A 205 -6.08 -12.44 6.94
N TYR A 206 -5.09 -11.61 6.65
CA TYR A 206 -3.74 -11.71 7.18
C TYR A 206 -3.28 -10.39 7.77
N LYS A 207 -2.38 -10.49 8.75
CA LYS A 207 -1.79 -9.33 9.43
C LYS A 207 -0.28 -9.50 9.49
N PHE A 208 0.48 -8.46 9.16
CA PHE A 208 1.91 -8.41 9.44
C PHE A 208 2.08 -7.95 10.89
N ALA A 209 2.54 -8.85 11.74
CA ALA A 209 2.70 -8.59 13.18
C ALA A 209 4.16 -8.23 13.48
N PRO A 210 4.44 -7.07 14.09
CA PRO A 210 5.78 -6.79 14.57
C PRO A 210 6.15 -7.79 15.68
N ALA A 211 7.43 -8.17 15.74
CA ALA A 211 7.92 -8.93 16.90
C ALA A 211 7.68 -8.09 18.17
N PRO A 212 7.31 -8.73 19.30
CA PRO A 212 7.20 -8.01 20.56
C PRO A 212 8.55 -7.37 20.86
N GLU A 213 8.53 -6.09 21.26
CA GLU A 213 9.74 -5.43 21.74
C GLU A 213 10.28 -6.27 22.90
N VAL A 214 11.49 -6.78 22.77
CA VAL A 214 12.21 -7.38 23.90
C VAL A 214 12.52 -6.23 24.85
N THR A 215 11.62 -5.97 25.80
CA THR A 215 11.90 -5.08 26.91
C THR A 215 13.08 -5.70 27.65
N ALA A 216 14.26 -5.12 27.47
CA ALA A 216 15.44 -5.50 28.24
C ALA A 216 15.04 -5.45 29.71
N ALA A 217 15.02 -6.58 30.36
CA ALA A 217 14.76 -6.65 31.78
C ALA A 217 15.75 -5.69 32.48
N PRO A 218 15.32 -4.85 33.43
CA PRO A 218 16.23 -3.98 34.15
C PRO A 218 17.28 -4.84 34.83
N MET A 219 18.54 -4.66 34.44
CA MET A 219 19.66 -5.30 35.10
C MET A 219 19.54 -4.98 36.61
N ALA A 220 19.23 -6.01 37.39
CA ALA A 220 19.29 -5.90 38.83
C ALA A 220 20.69 -5.44 39.22
N ARG A 221 20.78 -4.22 39.74
CA ARG A 221 22.01 -3.73 40.38
C ARG A 221 22.29 -4.67 41.54
N ALA A 222 23.26 -5.53 41.35
CA ALA A 222 23.85 -6.29 42.47
C ALA A 222 24.45 -5.24 43.42
N GLY A 223 23.75 -5.05 44.53
CA GLY A 223 24.31 -4.28 45.64
C GLY A 223 25.54 -5.01 46.17
N GLY A 224 26.69 -4.37 46.01
CA GLY A 224 27.90 -4.72 46.71
C GLY A 224 27.90 -4.05 48.10
N MET A 225 28.04 -4.84 49.08
CA MET A 225 28.41 -4.42 50.44
C MET A 225 29.79 -3.80 50.43
#